data_6d070bbf5c985fe5e90d103c490f7024
#
_entry.id   6d070bbf5c985fe5e90d103c490f7024
#
_cell.length_a   1.000
_cell.length_b   1.000
_cell.length_c   1.000
_cell.angle_alpha   90.00
_cell.angle_beta   90.00
_cell.angle_gamma   90.00
#
_symmetry.space_group_name_H-M   'P 1'
#
loop_
_entity.id
_entity.type
_entity.pdbx_description
1 polymer ?
#
loop_
_entity_poly.entity_id
_entity_poly.type
_entity_poly.pdbx_seq_one_letter_code
_entity_poly.pdbx_strand_id
1 'polypeptide(L)'
;MTRPHKLKPSDLRSARWFAPDDLRSFGHRSRTMQMGFAPVDWVDKPVIAIVNTWSDAQPCHAHFKHRVEDIKRGIYQAGGFPLELPALSLSEMFVKPTTMLYRNLLAMETEELLRSHPVDGAVLMGGCDKTTPGLVMGAVSMGLPFIYVPAGPMLRGNYRGEVLGSGSDSWKYWDERRAGTITAEEWVGVEGGIARSYGHCMTMGTASTMTAIAEALGLTLPGASSILAADANHQRMCAESGRRIVEMVWEDLTPDEILTAEAVENAGVVAMAIGCSTNAVIHLLAMARRAGIAFTLEALDAIGRYTPVVANVRPVGKTYLMEDFFYAGGLRALMNQIRERLNTQVKTVSGRTLGEDIDGAKVFNTDVIRGLDNPVYHEGSLAVLKGNLAPDGAVIKPAACNPQFYKHIGPALVADDYDSLTAIIENEDLDIDPNTVLVLRNAGPQGGPGMPEWGMIPMPKALLKKGVRDMVRLSDARMSGTSYGACVLHVAPESYVGGPLALLKTGDLVEMDISNRTLNMLVSDEELAVRREAWLPPAPRFGRGYGWMFSRHIEQADKGCDFDFLKTEFGPSPGEPEIH
;
A
#
# COMPACT_ATOMS: atom_id res chain seq x y z
N MET A 1 9.71 -28.94 -16.67
CA MET A 1 8.73 -29.43 -17.68
C MET A 1 7.95 -28.21 -18.11
N THR A 2 7.91 -27.89 -19.39
CA THR A 2 7.04 -26.83 -19.95
C THR A 2 5.60 -27.27 -19.77
N ARG A 3 4.75 -26.38 -19.23
CA ARG A 3 3.32 -26.64 -19.10
C ARG A 3 2.65 -26.63 -20.48
N PRO A 4 1.54 -27.34 -20.65
CA PRO A 4 0.83 -27.33 -21.92
C PRO A 4 0.30 -25.91 -22.21
N HIS A 5 0.52 -25.44 -23.43
CA HIS A 5 -0.10 -24.22 -23.92
C HIS A 5 -1.60 -24.45 -24.08
N LYS A 6 -2.43 -23.56 -23.51
CA LYS A 6 -3.88 -23.52 -23.74
C LYS A 6 -4.20 -22.70 -24.99
N LEU A 7 -3.44 -21.62 -25.24
CA LEU A 7 -3.64 -20.71 -26.38
C LEU A 7 -2.75 -21.08 -27.57
N LYS A 8 -3.21 -20.72 -28.77
CA LYS A 8 -2.47 -20.72 -30.03
C LYS A 8 -2.17 -19.29 -30.46
N PRO A 9 -1.23 -19.04 -31.39
CA PRO A 9 -0.95 -17.71 -31.89
C PRO A 9 -2.18 -16.95 -32.41
N SER A 10 -3.14 -17.67 -33.01
CA SER A 10 -4.41 -17.08 -33.48
C SER A 10 -5.34 -16.61 -32.37
N ASP A 11 -5.15 -17.07 -31.14
CA ASP A 11 -6.00 -16.78 -29.98
C ASP A 11 -5.48 -15.55 -29.21
N LEU A 12 -4.27 -15.08 -29.55
CA LEU A 12 -3.66 -13.91 -28.91
C LEU A 12 -4.46 -12.64 -29.25
N ARG A 13 -4.66 -11.76 -28.25
CA ARG A 13 -5.27 -10.43 -28.46
C ARG A 13 -4.48 -9.61 -29.48
N SER A 14 -3.15 -9.67 -29.43
CA SER A 14 -2.23 -8.99 -30.32
C SER A 14 -2.32 -9.47 -31.79
N ALA A 15 -2.89 -10.65 -32.06
CA ALA A 15 -3.19 -11.08 -33.41
C ALA A 15 -4.05 -10.06 -34.17
N ARG A 16 -4.93 -9.30 -33.49
CA ARG A 16 -5.73 -8.22 -34.08
C ARG A 16 -4.87 -7.10 -34.72
N TRP A 17 -3.65 -6.86 -34.21
CA TRP A 17 -2.73 -5.88 -34.79
C TRP A 17 -2.01 -6.42 -36.04
N PHE A 18 -1.61 -7.67 -36.00
CA PHE A 18 -0.56 -8.15 -36.92
C PHE A 18 -1.04 -9.19 -37.92
N ALA A 19 -2.06 -9.98 -37.62
CA ALA A 19 -2.46 -11.12 -38.45
C ALA A 19 -3.34 -10.76 -39.65
N PRO A 20 -4.33 -9.83 -39.61
CA PRO A 20 -5.21 -9.56 -40.75
C PRO A 20 -4.46 -9.02 -41.97
N ASP A 21 -4.93 -9.42 -43.16
CA ASP A 21 -4.44 -8.88 -44.44
C ASP A 21 -5.33 -7.71 -44.87
N ASP A 22 -5.22 -6.61 -44.13
CA ASP A 22 -5.98 -5.40 -44.35
C ASP A 22 -5.10 -4.13 -44.20
N LEU A 23 -5.66 -2.97 -44.52
CA LEU A 23 -4.97 -1.67 -44.49
C LEU A 23 -4.54 -1.31 -43.05
N ARG A 24 -5.29 -1.71 -42.02
CA ARG A 24 -5.00 -1.36 -40.63
C ARG A 24 -3.85 -2.18 -40.09
N SER A 25 -3.90 -3.48 -40.28
CA SER A 25 -2.79 -4.36 -39.90
C SER A 25 -1.52 -4.05 -40.70
N PHE A 26 -1.65 -3.64 -41.98
CA PHE A 26 -0.53 -3.03 -42.71
C PHE A 26 0.04 -1.80 -41.95
N GLY A 27 -0.83 -0.91 -41.47
CA GLY A 27 -0.44 0.23 -40.67
C GLY A 27 0.31 -0.16 -39.40
N HIS A 28 -0.23 -1.09 -38.63
CA HIS A 28 0.38 -1.59 -37.41
C HIS A 28 1.76 -2.22 -37.68
N ARG A 29 1.86 -3.13 -38.63
CA ARG A 29 3.15 -3.75 -39.02
C ARG A 29 4.16 -2.72 -39.51
N SER A 30 3.73 -1.78 -40.34
CA SER A 30 4.58 -0.70 -40.86
C SER A 30 5.11 0.21 -39.74
N ARG A 31 4.26 0.56 -38.76
CA ARG A 31 4.68 1.40 -37.61
C ARG A 31 5.57 0.65 -36.63
N THR A 32 5.36 -0.64 -36.45
CA THR A 32 6.26 -1.49 -35.67
C THR A 32 7.65 -1.57 -36.31
N MET A 33 7.71 -1.69 -37.64
CA MET A 33 8.99 -1.60 -38.37
C MET A 33 9.63 -0.20 -38.29
N GLN A 34 8.83 0.88 -38.25
CA GLN A 34 9.34 2.24 -38.02
C GLN A 34 10.04 2.38 -36.66
N MET A 35 9.61 1.62 -35.64
CA MET A 35 10.27 1.57 -34.32
C MET A 35 11.55 0.73 -34.30
N GLY A 36 11.95 0.15 -35.44
CA GLY A 36 13.18 -0.63 -35.57
C GLY A 36 13.03 -2.13 -35.39
N PHE A 37 11.81 -2.66 -35.26
CA PHE A 37 11.56 -4.09 -35.13
C PHE A 37 11.33 -4.75 -36.48
N ALA A 38 11.64 -6.03 -36.59
CA ALA A 38 11.40 -6.86 -37.77
C ALA A 38 10.22 -7.83 -37.53
N PRO A 39 9.56 -8.35 -38.58
CA PRO A 39 8.46 -9.29 -38.42
C PRO A 39 8.77 -10.50 -37.52
N VAL A 40 10.00 -10.97 -37.51
CA VAL A 40 10.47 -12.06 -36.65
C VAL A 40 10.35 -11.72 -35.15
N ASP A 41 10.26 -10.46 -34.79
CA ASP A 41 10.16 -10.02 -33.38
C ASP A 41 8.76 -10.19 -32.81
N TRP A 42 7.70 -10.10 -33.63
CA TRP A 42 6.30 -10.15 -33.15
C TRP A 42 5.41 -11.25 -33.76
N VAL A 43 5.74 -11.79 -34.95
CA VAL A 43 4.89 -12.80 -35.60
C VAL A 43 4.78 -14.05 -34.72
N ASP A 44 3.52 -14.46 -34.46
CA ASP A 44 3.17 -15.63 -33.63
C ASP A 44 3.70 -15.57 -32.19
N LYS A 45 3.96 -14.38 -31.66
CA LYS A 45 4.49 -14.18 -30.31
C LYS A 45 3.53 -13.34 -29.45
N PRO A 46 3.43 -13.65 -28.15
CA PRO A 46 2.70 -12.79 -27.23
C PRO A 46 3.32 -11.41 -27.13
N VAL A 47 2.50 -10.38 -27.20
CA VAL A 47 2.89 -8.98 -26.95
C VAL A 47 2.69 -8.68 -25.47
N ILE A 48 3.77 -8.32 -24.78
CA ILE A 48 3.76 -8.08 -23.35
C ILE A 48 3.94 -6.58 -23.08
N ALA A 49 2.95 -5.95 -22.45
CA ALA A 49 3.10 -4.61 -21.92
C ALA A 49 4.02 -4.61 -20.68
N ILE A 50 4.95 -3.67 -20.61
CA ILE A 50 5.68 -3.37 -19.40
C ILE A 50 5.21 -2.01 -18.91
N VAL A 51 4.30 -2.02 -17.92
CA VAL A 51 3.74 -0.79 -17.32
C VAL A 51 4.75 -0.27 -16.29
N ASN A 52 5.47 0.78 -16.67
CA ASN A 52 6.62 1.29 -15.92
C ASN A 52 6.32 2.63 -15.26
N THR A 53 6.36 2.68 -13.93
CA THR A 53 6.15 3.89 -13.12
C THR A 53 7.44 4.63 -12.77
N TRP A 54 8.47 4.51 -13.60
CA TRP A 54 9.71 5.27 -13.44
C TRP A 54 9.51 6.77 -13.71
N SER A 55 10.21 7.60 -12.95
CA SER A 55 10.48 9.01 -13.29
C SER A 55 11.70 9.53 -12.51
N ASP A 56 12.27 10.67 -12.94
CA ASP A 56 13.35 11.35 -12.22
C ASP A 56 12.91 11.86 -10.83
N ALA A 57 11.60 12.09 -10.63
CA ALA A 57 11.01 12.51 -9.36
C ALA A 57 10.56 11.32 -8.48
N GLN A 58 11.03 10.09 -8.76
CA GLN A 58 10.62 8.89 -8.02
C GLN A 58 11.84 8.10 -7.53
N PRO A 59 12.43 8.44 -6.37
CA PRO A 59 13.62 7.78 -5.87
C PRO A 59 13.41 6.29 -5.58
N CYS A 60 12.21 5.88 -5.19
CA CYS A 60 11.90 4.46 -5.00
C CYS A 60 12.02 3.64 -6.28
N HIS A 61 11.81 4.25 -7.46
CA HIS A 61 11.81 3.61 -8.77
C HIS A 61 12.96 4.05 -9.68
N ALA A 62 13.95 4.78 -9.17
CA ALA A 62 15.03 5.33 -9.99
C ALA A 62 15.78 4.25 -10.81
N HIS A 63 15.89 3.04 -10.27
CA HIS A 63 16.52 1.90 -10.96
C HIS A 63 15.63 1.25 -12.03
N PHE A 64 14.33 1.52 -12.08
CA PHE A 64 13.43 0.96 -13.09
C PHE A 64 13.78 1.39 -14.50
N LYS A 65 14.42 2.56 -14.65
CA LYS A 65 15.03 3.01 -15.91
C LYS A 65 15.93 1.95 -16.56
N HIS A 66 16.58 1.12 -15.75
CA HIS A 66 17.48 0.07 -16.21
C HIS A 66 16.89 -1.33 -16.04
N ARG A 67 16.05 -1.55 -15.01
CA ARG A 67 15.45 -2.85 -14.75
C ARG A 67 14.44 -3.28 -15.83
N VAL A 68 13.84 -2.33 -16.52
CA VAL A 68 12.99 -2.60 -17.68
C VAL A 68 13.72 -3.39 -18.76
N GLU A 69 15.01 -3.15 -18.96
CA GLU A 69 15.82 -3.90 -19.93
C GLU A 69 16.08 -5.35 -19.49
N ASP A 70 16.20 -5.60 -18.18
CA ASP A 70 16.26 -6.95 -17.64
C ASP A 70 14.95 -7.72 -17.90
N ILE A 71 13.80 -7.06 -17.75
CA ILE A 71 12.48 -7.65 -18.05
C ILE A 71 12.36 -7.93 -19.55
N LYS A 72 12.67 -6.96 -20.42
CA LYS A 72 12.68 -7.14 -21.89
C LYS A 72 13.55 -8.32 -22.31
N ARG A 73 14.74 -8.45 -21.72
CA ARG A 73 15.62 -9.61 -21.95
C ARG A 73 14.92 -10.92 -21.63
N GLY A 74 14.22 -11.02 -20.50
CA GLY A 74 13.47 -12.21 -20.12
C GLY A 74 12.34 -12.53 -21.10
N ILE A 75 11.58 -11.52 -21.51
CA ILE A 75 10.48 -11.67 -22.49
C ILE A 75 11.00 -12.17 -23.83
N TYR A 76 12.07 -11.57 -24.37
CA TYR A 76 12.69 -12.05 -25.62
C TYR A 76 13.22 -13.48 -25.51
N GLN A 77 13.85 -13.84 -24.39
CA GLN A 77 14.35 -15.20 -24.16
C GLN A 77 13.21 -16.25 -24.15
N ALA A 78 12.02 -15.87 -23.70
CA ALA A 78 10.85 -16.75 -23.68
C ALA A 78 10.03 -16.70 -24.98
N GLY A 79 10.45 -15.93 -25.98
CA GLY A 79 9.78 -15.82 -27.27
C GLY A 79 8.58 -14.87 -27.28
N GLY A 80 8.53 -13.90 -26.38
CA GLY A 80 7.55 -12.81 -26.37
C GLY A 80 8.10 -11.54 -27.03
N PHE A 81 7.21 -10.56 -27.26
CA PHE A 81 7.52 -9.22 -27.78
C PHE A 81 7.19 -8.15 -26.74
N PRO A 82 8.17 -7.48 -26.12
CA PRO A 82 7.94 -6.49 -25.07
C PRO A 82 7.65 -5.10 -25.64
N LEU A 83 6.65 -4.43 -25.07
CA LEU A 83 6.36 -3.01 -25.28
C LEU A 83 6.33 -2.29 -23.93
N GLU A 84 7.24 -1.34 -23.73
CA GLU A 84 7.25 -0.51 -22.53
C GLU A 84 6.20 0.61 -22.65
N LEU A 85 5.31 0.69 -21.68
CA LEU A 85 4.28 1.73 -21.55
C LEU A 85 4.55 2.52 -20.26
N PRO A 86 4.90 3.81 -20.35
CA PRO A 86 5.05 4.65 -19.17
C PRO A 86 3.70 4.86 -18.50
N ALA A 87 3.69 4.84 -17.17
CA ALA A 87 2.51 5.11 -16.36
C ALA A 87 2.81 6.14 -15.28
N LEU A 88 1.76 6.69 -14.68
CA LEU A 88 1.84 7.73 -13.66
C LEU A 88 2.77 7.33 -12.51
N SER A 89 3.80 8.13 -12.28
CA SER A 89 4.80 7.92 -11.24
C SER A 89 4.40 8.65 -9.96
N LEU A 90 4.13 7.90 -8.88
CA LEU A 90 3.61 8.44 -7.62
C LEU A 90 4.65 8.31 -6.51
N SER A 91 5.45 9.36 -6.30
CA SER A 91 6.39 9.47 -5.19
C SER A 91 5.74 10.14 -3.99
N GLU A 92 5.59 9.43 -2.86
CA GLU A 92 4.99 10.00 -1.64
C GLU A 92 5.77 11.22 -1.13
N MET A 93 7.06 11.29 -1.38
CA MET A 93 7.90 12.40 -0.95
C MET A 93 7.68 13.68 -1.78
N PHE A 94 7.36 13.56 -3.07
CA PHE A 94 7.30 14.70 -3.99
C PHE A 94 5.89 15.07 -4.45
N VAL A 95 4.99 14.10 -4.58
CA VAL A 95 3.62 14.35 -5.05
C VAL A 95 2.76 14.95 -3.92
N LYS A 96 2.13 16.08 -4.20
CA LYS A 96 1.29 16.82 -3.25
C LYS A 96 -0.17 16.93 -3.75
N PRO A 97 -1.14 16.97 -2.84
CA PRO A 97 -1.04 16.92 -1.37
C PRO A 97 -0.63 15.55 -0.86
N THR A 98 -0.89 14.49 -1.59
CA THR A 98 -0.53 13.09 -1.30
C THR A 98 -0.70 12.23 -2.53
N THR A 99 0.11 11.17 -2.69
CA THR A 99 -0.04 10.19 -3.77
C THR A 99 -1.38 9.45 -3.73
N MET A 100 -2.02 9.38 -2.57
CA MET A 100 -3.34 8.73 -2.44
C MET A 100 -4.43 9.42 -3.26
N LEU A 101 -4.35 10.74 -3.45
CA LEU A 101 -5.25 11.46 -4.36
C LEU A 101 -5.21 10.87 -5.78
N TYR A 102 -4.07 10.36 -6.21
CA TYR A 102 -3.84 9.89 -7.58
C TYR A 102 -3.78 8.36 -7.72
N ARG A 103 -3.97 7.57 -6.63
CA ARG A 103 -3.94 6.10 -6.69
C ARG A 103 -4.99 5.55 -7.67
N ASN A 104 -6.22 6.06 -7.61
CA ASN A 104 -7.31 5.61 -8.49
C ASN A 104 -7.12 6.10 -9.93
N LEU A 105 -6.46 7.25 -10.14
CA LEU A 105 -6.09 7.72 -11.47
C LEU A 105 -5.08 6.76 -12.12
N LEU A 106 -4.05 6.34 -11.38
CA LEU A 106 -3.10 5.32 -11.86
C LEU A 106 -3.80 3.98 -12.15
N ALA A 107 -4.78 3.58 -11.33
CA ALA A 107 -5.54 2.37 -11.57
C ALA A 107 -6.36 2.45 -12.88
N MET A 108 -7.05 3.57 -13.12
CA MET A 108 -7.76 3.82 -14.38
C MET A 108 -6.82 3.87 -15.57
N GLU A 109 -5.69 4.59 -15.44
CA GLU A 109 -4.67 4.66 -16.49
C GLU A 109 -4.13 3.26 -16.84
N THR A 110 -3.80 2.45 -15.83
CA THR A 110 -3.30 1.08 -16.05
C THR A 110 -4.32 0.22 -16.78
N GLU A 111 -5.58 0.27 -16.38
CA GLU A 111 -6.67 -0.44 -17.04
C GLU A 111 -6.79 -0.01 -18.50
N GLU A 112 -6.81 1.31 -18.77
CA GLU A 112 -6.97 1.83 -20.13
C GLU A 112 -5.73 1.64 -21.01
N LEU A 113 -4.52 1.69 -20.46
CA LEU A 113 -3.31 1.31 -21.20
C LEU A 113 -3.39 -0.14 -21.70
N LEU A 114 -3.83 -1.07 -20.84
CA LEU A 114 -3.96 -2.48 -21.19
C LEU A 114 -5.16 -2.76 -22.12
N ARG A 115 -6.23 -1.95 -22.02
CA ARG A 115 -7.42 -2.07 -22.87
C ARG A 115 -7.17 -1.54 -24.27
N SER A 116 -6.63 -0.30 -24.36
CA SER A 116 -6.44 0.40 -25.62
C SER A 116 -5.35 -0.21 -26.51
N HIS A 117 -4.43 -0.96 -25.92
CA HIS A 117 -3.40 -1.71 -26.65
C HIS A 117 -3.75 -3.21 -26.61
N PRO A 118 -3.94 -3.88 -27.75
CA PRO A 118 -4.25 -5.31 -27.76
C PRO A 118 -3.01 -6.15 -27.41
N VAL A 119 -2.49 -5.94 -26.19
CA VAL A 119 -1.43 -6.75 -25.59
C VAL A 119 -2.02 -8.03 -24.98
N ASP A 120 -1.22 -9.04 -24.82
CA ASP A 120 -1.64 -10.37 -24.36
C ASP A 120 -1.41 -10.57 -22.86
N GLY A 121 -0.52 -9.80 -22.27
CA GLY A 121 -0.22 -9.83 -20.85
C GLY A 121 0.60 -8.62 -20.42
N ALA A 122 0.82 -8.48 -19.10
CA ALA A 122 1.49 -7.31 -18.54
C ALA A 122 2.51 -7.65 -17.46
N VAL A 123 3.62 -6.90 -17.44
CA VAL A 123 4.50 -6.76 -16.28
C VAL A 123 4.25 -5.40 -15.66
N LEU A 124 3.93 -5.37 -14.37
CA LEU A 124 3.65 -4.15 -13.62
C LEU A 124 4.84 -3.78 -12.75
N MET A 125 5.52 -2.68 -13.05
CA MET A 125 6.68 -2.20 -12.30
C MET A 125 6.25 -1.13 -11.30
N GLY A 126 6.24 -1.47 -10.01
CA GLY A 126 5.85 -0.57 -8.93
C GLY A 126 6.57 -0.89 -7.62
N GLY A 127 6.36 -0.12 -6.56
CA GLY A 127 6.99 -0.39 -5.26
C GLY A 127 7.04 0.80 -4.33
N CYS A 128 6.40 1.92 -4.69
CA CYS A 128 6.08 2.98 -3.75
C CYS A 128 4.67 2.77 -3.20
N ASP A 129 4.31 3.48 -2.15
CA ASP A 129 3.12 3.28 -1.33
C ASP A 129 1.82 3.06 -2.11
N LYS A 130 1.60 3.82 -3.19
CA LYS A 130 0.35 3.82 -3.96
C LYS A 130 0.49 3.24 -5.36
N THR A 131 1.73 3.06 -5.85
CA THR A 131 1.95 2.47 -7.17
C THR A 131 1.63 0.98 -7.18
N THR A 132 1.96 0.23 -6.11
CA THR A 132 1.59 -1.18 -5.98
C THR A 132 0.07 -1.37 -6.07
N PRO A 133 -0.75 -0.79 -5.17
CA PRO A 133 -2.19 -1.00 -5.25
C PRO A 133 -2.82 -0.39 -6.52
N GLY A 134 -2.35 0.76 -7.00
CA GLY A 134 -2.89 1.38 -8.21
C GLY A 134 -2.71 0.51 -9.45
N LEU A 135 -1.50 0.00 -9.67
CA LEU A 135 -1.22 -0.91 -10.78
C LEU A 135 -2.01 -2.21 -10.70
N VAL A 136 -2.05 -2.84 -9.52
CA VAL A 136 -2.77 -4.10 -9.32
C VAL A 136 -4.28 -3.91 -9.54
N MET A 137 -4.88 -2.84 -8.98
CA MET A 137 -6.30 -2.53 -9.17
C MET A 137 -6.66 -2.39 -10.65
N GLY A 138 -5.84 -1.66 -11.43
CA GLY A 138 -6.07 -1.47 -12.86
C GLY A 138 -5.92 -2.78 -13.67
N ALA A 139 -4.88 -3.56 -13.39
CA ALA A 139 -4.66 -4.83 -14.08
C ALA A 139 -5.73 -5.89 -13.76
N VAL A 140 -6.21 -5.93 -12.50
CA VAL A 140 -7.33 -6.79 -12.09
C VAL A 140 -8.60 -6.41 -12.84
N SER A 141 -8.90 -5.11 -12.96
CA SER A 141 -10.08 -4.63 -13.72
C SER A 141 -10.01 -5.03 -15.20
N MET A 142 -8.81 -5.09 -15.80
CA MET A 142 -8.64 -5.52 -17.18
C MET A 142 -8.72 -7.04 -17.37
N GLY A 143 -8.27 -7.83 -16.40
CA GLY A 143 -8.40 -9.29 -16.39
C GLY A 143 -7.40 -10.05 -17.28
N LEU A 144 -6.36 -9.41 -17.83
CA LEU A 144 -5.29 -10.09 -18.57
C LEU A 144 -4.28 -10.76 -17.63
N PRO A 145 -3.56 -11.80 -18.09
CA PRO A 145 -2.40 -12.31 -17.38
C PRO A 145 -1.43 -11.19 -17.02
N PHE A 146 -1.06 -11.07 -15.74
CA PHE A 146 -0.06 -10.09 -15.32
C PHE A 146 0.84 -10.63 -14.20
N ILE A 147 2.04 -10.09 -14.12
CA ILE A 147 2.98 -10.31 -13.04
C ILE A 147 3.46 -8.97 -12.47
N TYR A 148 3.50 -8.85 -11.16
CA TYR A 148 3.98 -7.66 -10.48
C TYR A 148 5.49 -7.77 -10.16
N VAL A 149 6.26 -6.72 -10.47
CA VAL A 149 7.70 -6.59 -10.19
C VAL A 149 7.89 -5.49 -9.15
N PRO A 150 8.21 -5.83 -7.89
CA PRO A 150 8.43 -4.87 -6.81
C PRO A 150 9.76 -4.12 -6.99
N ALA A 151 9.82 -2.85 -6.55
CA ALA A 151 11.04 -2.07 -6.55
C ALA A 151 12.10 -2.59 -5.55
N GLY A 152 11.66 -3.22 -4.49
CA GLY A 152 12.52 -3.68 -3.41
C GLY A 152 12.96 -2.56 -2.44
N PRO A 153 13.32 -2.92 -1.19
CA PRO A 153 13.79 -1.98 -0.19
C PRO A 153 15.14 -1.36 -0.55
N MET A 154 15.36 -0.10 -0.13
CA MET A 154 16.70 0.51 -0.16
C MET A 154 17.62 -0.10 0.92
N LEU A 155 18.93 0.12 0.78
CA LEU A 155 19.92 -0.25 1.79
C LEU A 155 19.66 0.50 3.11
N ARG A 156 20.03 -0.12 4.24
CA ARG A 156 19.91 0.50 5.58
C ARG A 156 20.65 1.83 5.65
N GLY A 157 20.07 2.81 6.34
CA GLY A 157 20.74 4.07 6.63
C GLY A 157 21.83 3.92 7.67
N ASN A 158 22.74 4.91 7.72
CA ASN A 158 23.78 4.98 8.73
C ASN A 158 24.17 6.43 9.01
N TYR A 159 24.30 6.76 10.29
CA TYR A 159 24.88 8.02 10.74
C TYR A 159 25.82 7.76 11.90
N ARG A 160 27.11 8.06 11.72
CA ARG A 160 28.17 7.88 12.73
C ARG A 160 28.20 6.48 13.40
N GLY A 161 27.91 5.43 12.61
CA GLY A 161 27.84 4.04 13.10
C GLY A 161 26.46 3.60 13.57
N GLU A 162 25.53 4.51 13.82
CA GLU A 162 24.15 4.19 14.17
C GLU A 162 23.35 3.81 12.93
N VAL A 163 22.60 2.70 13.02
CA VAL A 163 21.72 2.24 11.95
C VAL A 163 20.44 3.07 11.92
N LEU A 164 20.16 3.68 10.77
CA LEU A 164 18.96 4.47 10.55
C LEU A 164 17.93 3.70 9.72
N GLY A 165 16.70 3.65 10.21
CA GLY A 165 15.50 3.28 9.45
C GLY A 165 14.81 4.55 8.93
N SER A 166 14.14 4.49 7.78
CA SER A 166 13.54 5.66 7.11
C SER A 166 12.61 6.49 8.01
N GLY A 167 11.32 6.40 7.88
CA GLY A 167 10.40 7.27 8.63
C GLY A 167 10.45 7.13 10.14
N SER A 168 10.75 5.94 10.70
CA SER A 168 10.84 5.74 12.15
C SER A 168 11.92 6.62 12.79
N ASP A 169 13.09 6.71 12.17
CA ASP A 169 14.16 7.54 12.71
C ASP A 169 14.02 9.01 12.30
N SER A 170 13.42 9.32 11.14
CA SER A 170 13.08 10.70 10.78
C SER A 170 12.18 11.35 11.83
N TRP A 171 11.13 10.64 12.29
CA TRP A 171 10.25 11.14 13.34
C TRP A 171 10.97 11.29 14.68
N LYS A 172 11.78 10.29 15.06
CA LYS A 172 12.59 10.35 16.29
C LYS A 172 13.52 11.56 16.30
N TYR A 173 14.32 11.73 15.26
CA TYR A 173 15.26 12.84 15.19
C TYR A 173 14.56 14.20 15.00
N TRP A 174 13.39 14.24 14.36
CA TRP A 174 12.58 15.45 14.30
C TRP A 174 12.08 15.88 15.68
N ASP A 175 11.59 14.96 16.50
CA ASP A 175 11.18 15.25 17.88
C ASP A 175 12.36 15.74 18.72
N GLU A 176 13.53 15.12 18.60
CA GLU A 176 14.75 15.57 19.29
C GLU A 176 15.20 16.97 18.78
N ARG A 177 15.06 17.24 17.48
CA ARG A 177 15.33 18.57 16.90
C ARG A 177 14.39 19.64 17.46
N ARG A 178 13.09 19.33 17.57
CA ARG A 178 12.08 20.24 18.16
C ARG A 178 12.26 20.40 19.68
N ALA A 179 12.75 19.38 20.35
CA ALA A 179 13.09 19.44 21.77
C ALA A 179 14.40 20.23 22.03
N GLY A 180 15.20 20.52 21.00
CA GLY A 180 16.48 21.21 21.12
C GLY A 180 17.63 20.34 21.61
N THR A 181 17.50 19.02 21.56
CA THR A 181 18.51 18.04 22.02
C THR A 181 19.54 17.68 20.97
N ILE A 182 19.28 17.98 19.69
CA ILE A 182 20.25 17.81 18.59
C ILE A 182 20.48 19.13 17.86
N THR A 183 21.70 19.29 17.32
CA THR A 183 22.12 20.47 16.57
C THR A 183 21.61 20.46 15.12
N ALA A 184 21.71 21.59 14.42
CA ALA A 184 21.40 21.69 13.00
C ALA A 184 22.39 20.84 12.16
N GLU A 185 23.66 20.77 12.54
CA GLU A 185 24.68 19.97 11.86
C GLU A 185 24.37 18.46 11.96
N GLU A 186 23.99 17.99 13.15
CA GLU A 186 23.60 16.59 13.35
C GLU A 186 22.34 16.25 12.55
N TRP A 187 21.37 17.15 12.48
CA TRP A 187 20.19 16.97 11.65
C TRP A 187 20.54 16.78 10.17
N VAL A 188 21.38 17.65 9.59
CA VAL A 188 21.87 17.51 8.20
C VAL A 188 22.65 16.20 8.00
N GLY A 189 23.41 15.77 9.01
CA GLY A 189 24.11 14.49 8.96
C GLY A 189 23.17 13.29 8.90
N VAL A 190 22.05 13.34 9.62
CA VAL A 190 20.98 12.33 9.58
C VAL A 190 20.29 12.34 8.20
N GLU A 191 19.97 13.50 7.64
CA GLU A 191 19.39 13.63 6.29
C GLU A 191 20.26 12.93 5.23
N GLY A 192 21.58 13.17 5.24
CA GLY A 192 22.51 12.53 4.31
C GLY A 192 22.70 11.03 4.54
N GLY A 193 22.48 10.57 5.78
CA GLY A 193 22.71 9.17 6.17
C GLY A 193 21.50 8.25 6.00
N ILE A 194 20.28 8.79 5.89
CA ILE A 194 19.06 7.98 5.99
C ILE A 194 18.70 7.27 4.69
N ALA A 195 18.88 7.88 3.52
CA ALA A 195 18.54 7.33 2.22
C ALA A 195 19.79 7.14 1.36
N ARG A 196 20.33 5.91 1.31
CA ARG A 196 21.66 5.60 0.76
C ARG A 196 21.63 4.91 -0.61
N SER A 197 20.46 4.50 -1.09
CA SER A 197 20.28 3.88 -2.41
C SER A 197 18.86 4.15 -2.92
N TYR A 198 18.62 3.85 -4.19
CA TYR A 198 17.28 3.69 -4.71
C TYR A 198 16.56 2.51 -4.02
N GLY A 199 15.24 2.43 -4.23
CA GLY A 199 14.35 1.48 -3.58
C GLY A 199 13.40 2.17 -2.60
N HIS A 200 12.38 1.45 -2.15
CA HIS A 200 11.44 1.98 -1.17
C HIS A 200 12.00 1.97 0.26
N CYS A 201 11.26 2.52 1.22
CA CYS A 201 11.67 2.58 2.62
C CYS A 201 12.18 1.22 3.14
N MET A 202 13.29 1.24 3.90
CA MET A 202 13.91 0.05 4.47
C MET A 202 13.28 -0.44 5.77
N THR A 203 12.13 0.12 6.17
CA THR A 203 11.30 -0.35 7.30
C THR A 203 10.06 -1.05 6.77
N MET A 204 9.30 -1.75 7.62
CA MET A 204 8.00 -2.33 7.28
C MET A 204 6.92 -1.23 7.22
N GLY A 205 7.14 -0.27 6.31
CA GLY A 205 6.20 0.80 5.97
C GLY A 205 5.17 0.35 4.93
N THR A 206 4.47 1.31 4.31
CA THR A 206 3.40 0.99 3.35
C THR A 206 3.94 0.29 2.11
N ALA A 207 5.06 0.75 1.54
CA ALA A 207 5.65 0.14 0.35
C ALA A 207 6.04 -1.33 0.60
N SER A 208 6.80 -1.62 1.67
CA SER A 208 7.17 -3.00 2.04
C SER A 208 5.95 -3.86 2.34
N THR A 209 4.95 -3.31 3.02
CA THR A 209 3.70 -4.00 3.30
C THR A 209 2.96 -4.37 2.01
N MET A 210 2.80 -3.42 1.07
CA MET A 210 2.02 -3.67 -0.14
C MET A 210 2.73 -4.63 -1.09
N THR A 211 4.06 -4.62 -1.16
CA THR A 211 4.81 -5.62 -1.94
C THR A 211 4.71 -7.01 -1.31
N ALA A 212 4.73 -7.11 0.04
CA ALA A 212 4.50 -8.36 0.75
C ALA A 212 3.07 -8.88 0.54
N ILE A 213 2.07 -8.01 0.55
CA ILE A 213 0.67 -8.35 0.22
C ILE A 213 0.56 -8.86 -1.22
N ALA A 214 1.22 -8.20 -2.19
CA ALA A 214 1.22 -8.67 -3.59
C ALA A 214 1.85 -10.07 -3.73
N GLU A 215 2.89 -10.39 -2.96
CA GLU A 215 3.47 -11.74 -2.92
C GLU A 215 2.52 -12.75 -2.25
N ALA A 216 1.88 -12.39 -1.14
CA ALA A 216 0.92 -13.25 -0.45
C ALA A 216 -0.34 -13.53 -1.28
N LEU A 217 -0.77 -12.57 -2.11
CA LEU A 217 -1.82 -12.73 -3.12
C LEU A 217 -1.39 -13.62 -4.31
N GLY A 218 -0.12 -14.00 -4.39
CA GLY A 218 0.42 -14.78 -5.50
C GLY A 218 0.71 -13.99 -6.78
N LEU A 219 0.82 -12.65 -6.73
CA LEU A 219 0.94 -11.77 -7.90
C LEU A 219 2.38 -11.48 -8.33
N THR A 220 3.38 -11.95 -7.59
CA THR A 220 4.81 -11.78 -7.88
C THR A 220 5.56 -13.10 -7.69
N LEU A 221 6.76 -13.19 -8.23
CA LEU A 221 7.59 -14.39 -8.02
C LEU A 221 7.89 -14.62 -6.53
N PRO A 222 7.96 -15.87 -6.09
CA PRO A 222 8.24 -16.21 -4.70
C PRO A 222 9.54 -15.58 -4.18
N GLY A 223 9.45 -14.80 -3.10
CA GLY A 223 10.58 -14.10 -2.46
C GLY A 223 10.91 -12.74 -3.06
N ALA A 224 10.24 -12.33 -4.15
CA ALA A 224 10.55 -11.09 -4.85
C ALA A 224 10.38 -9.84 -3.98
N SER A 225 9.36 -9.79 -3.10
CA SER A 225 9.04 -8.63 -2.27
C SER A 225 10.15 -8.26 -1.27
N SER A 226 11.03 -9.21 -0.93
CA SER A 226 12.08 -9.02 0.06
C SER A 226 13.43 -8.66 -0.55
N ILE A 227 13.61 -8.81 -1.87
CA ILE A 227 14.89 -8.55 -2.54
C ILE A 227 15.20 -7.06 -2.52
N LEU A 228 16.39 -6.70 -2.03
CA LEU A 228 16.83 -5.30 -2.00
C LEU A 228 16.97 -4.74 -3.43
N ALA A 229 16.56 -3.50 -3.63
CA ALA A 229 16.63 -2.83 -4.93
C ALA A 229 18.03 -2.83 -5.56
N ALA A 230 19.08 -2.71 -4.74
CA ALA A 230 20.47 -2.67 -5.15
C ALA A 230 21.11 -4.06 -5.31
N ASP A 231 20.43 -5.14 -4.92
CA ASP A 231 20.97 -6.51 -4.99
C ASP A 231 20.94 -7.05 -6.42
N ALA A 232 21.94 -7.85 -6.80
CA ALA A 232 22.00 -8.53 -8.10
C ALA A 232 20.85 -9.54 -8.30
N ASN A 233 20.26 -10.06 -7.22
CA ASN A 233 19.04 -10.88 -7.30
C ASN A 233 17.87 -10.12 -7.89
N HIS A 234 17.81 -8.78 -7.71
CA HIS A 234 16.74 -7.97 -8.28
C HIS A 234 16.76 -7.99 -9.81
N GLN A 235 17.95 -7.94 -10.45
CA GLN A 235 18.08 -8.08 -11.90
C GLN A 235 17.66 -9.47 -12.38
N ARG A 236 18.03 -10.52 -11.64
CA ARG A 236 17.64 -11.90 -11.95
C ARG A 236 16.13 -12.08 -11.85
N MET A 237 15.52 -11.55 -10.79
CA MET A 237 14.07 -11.57 -10.58
C MET A 237 13.32 -10.84 -11.70
N CYS A 238 13.81 -9.67 -12.16
CA CYS A 238 13.24 -8.93 -13.28
C CYS A 238 13.24 -9.78 -14.57
N ALA A 239 14.38 -10.39 -14.90
CA ALA A 239 14.47 -11.25 -16.09
C ALA A 239 13.59 -12.51 -15.98
N GLU A 240 13.50 -13.11 -14.79
CA GLU A 240 12.62 -14.26 -14.54
C GLU A 240 11.15 -13.89 -14.66
N SER A 241 10.74 -12.73 -14.14
CA SER A 241 9.38 -12.20 -14.31
C SER A 241 9.04 -11.99 -15.79
N GLY A 242 10.03 -11.51 -16.58
CA GLY A 242 9.86 -11.37 -18.03
C GLY A 242 9.67 -12.72 -18.75
N ARG A 243 10.39 -13.76 -18.34
CA ARG A 243 10.16 -15.12 -18.88
C ARG A 243 8.80 -15.66 -18.47
N ARG A 244 8.48 -15.52 -17.19
CA ARG A 244 7.26 -16.09 -16.60
C ARG A 244 5.97 -15.51 -17.19
N ILE A 245 5.92 -14.20 -17.47
CA ILE A 245 4.70 -13.61 -18.05
C ILE A 245 4.39 -14.19 -19.44
N VAL A 246 5.39 -14.47 -20.26
CA VAL A 246 5.17 -15.11 -21.57
C VAL A 246 4.57 -16.49 -21.42
N GLU A 247 5.07 -17.28 -20.46
CA GLU A 247 4.47 -18.59 -20.14
C GLU A 247 3.04 -18.45 -19.62
N MET A 248 2.76 -17.48 -18.73
CA MET A 248 1.41 -17.22 -18.21
C MET A 248 0.42 -16.92 -19.32
N VAL A 249 0.81 -16.17 -20.35
CA VAL A 249 -0.05 -15.91 -21.52
C VAL A 249 -0.37 -17.21 -22.23
N TRP A 250 0.62 -18.05 -22.51
CA TRP A 250 0.38 -19.35 -23.17
C TRP A 250 -0.44 -20.32 -22.31
N GLU A 251 -0.31 -20.25 -21.00
CA GLU A 251 -1.11 -21.02 -20.03
C GLU A 251 -2.52 -20.44 -19.84
N ASP A 252 -2.81 -19.24 -20.36
CA ASP A 252 -4.03 -18.48 -20.10
C ASP A 252 -4.29 -18.38 -18.59
N LEU A 253 -3.24 -18.01 -17.84
CA LEU A 253 -3.30 -17.87 -16.40
C LEU A 253 -3.70 -16.42 -16.04
N THR A 254 -4.95 -16.22 -15.80
CA THR A 254 -5.59 -14.90 -15.57
C THR A 254 -5.72 -14.57 -14.08
N PRO A 255 -5.96 -13.30 -13.71
CA PRO A 255 -6.06 -12.89 -12.31
C PRO A 255 -7.16 -13.58 -11.50
N ASP A 256 -8.27 -13.95 -12.11
CA ASP A 256 -9.39 -14.64 -11.47
C ASP A 256 -9.05 -16.08 -11.01
N GLU A 257 -8.06 -16.73 -11.64
CA GLU A 257 -7.53 -18.00 -11.15
C GLU A 257 -6.60 -17.85 -9.93
N ILE A 258 -6.04 -16.66 -9.70
CA ILE A 258 -5.05 -16.37 -8.64
C ILE A 258 -5.71 -15.64 -7.47
N LEU A 259 -6.47 -14.58 -7.77
CA LEU A 259 -7.14 -13.74 -6.78
C LEU A 259 -8.46 -14.37 -6.36
N THR A 260 -8.39 -15.28 -5.40
CA THR A 260 -9.56 -15.91 -4.76
C THR A 260 -9.80 -15.32 -3.36
N ALA A 261 -10.92 -15.66 -2.75
CA ALA A 261 -11.21 -15.24 -1.36
C ALA A 261 -10.13 -15.74 -0.39
N GLU A 262 -9.63 -16.96 -0.60
CA GLU A 262 -8.56 -17.56 0.19
C GLU A 262 -7.21 -16.85 -0.03
N ALA A 263 -6.93 -16.36 -1.23
CA ALA A 263 -5.73 -15.56 -1.49
C ALA A 263 -5.79 -14.19 -0.77
N VAL A 264 -6.97 -13.56 -0.75
CA VAL A 264 -7.18 -12.31 0.00
C VAL A 264 -7.09 -12.55 1.51
N GLU A 265 -7.60 -13.66 2.02
CA GLU A 265 -7.43 -14.06 3.42
C GLU A 265 -5.95 -14.27 3.75
N ASN A 266 -5.18 -14.97 2.92
CA ASN A 266 -3.73 -15.11 3.06
C ASN A 266 -3.02 -13.75 3.13
N ALA A 267 -3.41 -12.80 2.29
CA ALA A 267 -2.87 -11.45 2.31
C ALA A 267 -3.18 -10.73 3.63
N GLY A 268 -4.39 -10.93 4.19
CA GLY A 268 -4.77 -10.44 5.52
C GLY A 268 -3.92 -11.05 6.63
N VAL A 269 -3.74 -12.38 6.61
CA VAL A 269 -2.88 -13.11 7.58
C VAL A 269 -1.43 -12.62 7.51
N VAL A 270 -0.87 -12.52 6.31
CA VAL A 270 0.50 -12.03 6.11
C VAL A 270 0.62 -10.57 6.57
N ALA A 271 -0.34 -9.71 6.22
CA ALA A 271 -0.36 -8.32 6.67
C ALA A 271 -0.28 -8.22 8.20
N MET A 272 -1.07 -9.02 8.93
CA MET A 272 -1.04 -9.06 10.39
C MET A 272 0.31 -9.56 10.92
N ALA A 273 0.85 -10.63 10.34
CA ALA A 273 2.07 -11.29 10.80
C ALA A 273 3.35 -10.45 10.58
N ILE A 274 3.39 -9.63 9.53
CA ILE A 274 4.57 -8.78 9.23
C ILE A 274 4.62 -7.46 10.00
N GLY A 275 3.58 -7.10 10.75
CA GLY A 275 3.51 -5.79 11.40
C GLY A 275 3.15 -4.66 10.41
N CYS A 276 2.15 -4.87 9.56
CA CYS A 276 1.82 -4.03 8.40
C CYS A 276 1.54 -2.56 8.72
N SER A 277 1.59 -1.74 7.68
CA SER A 277 1.10 -0.36 7.69
C SER A 277 -0.42 -0.31 7.84
N THR A 278 -0.95 0.71 8.54
CA THR A 278 -2.38 1.01 8.56
C THR A 278 -2.95 1.30 7.17
N ASN A 279 -2.14 1.86 6.26
CA ASN A 279 -2.55 2.12 4.88
C ASN A 279 -2.92 0.85 4.10
N ALA A 280 -2.35 -0.31 4.47
CA ALA A 280 -2.67 -1.58 3.83
C ALA A 280 -4.15 -1.94 3.90
N VAL A 281 -4.84 -1.52 4.95
CA VAL A 281 -6.28 -1.76 5.14
C VAL A 281 -7.07 -1.25 3.94
N ILE A 282 -6.96 0.07 3.66
CA ILE A 282 -7.71 0.68 2.54
C ILE A 282 -7.27 0.13 1.18
N HIS A 283 -6.02 -0.27 1.03
CA HIS A 283 -5.53 -0.81 -0.25
C HIS A 283 -5.99 -2.26 -0.47
N LEU A 284 -5.94 -3.11 0.56
CA LEU A 284 -6.39 -4.50 0.45
C LEU A 284 -7.90 -4.57 0.21
N LEU A 285 -8.69 -3.73 0.92
CA LEU A 285 -10.13 -3.61 0.69
C LEU A 285 -10.44 -3.21 -0.77
N ALA A 286 -9.74 -2.19 -1.30
CA ALA A 286 -9.94 -1.75 -2.67
C ALA A 286 -9.56 -2.83 -3.70
N MET A 287 -8.42 -3.50 -3.52
CA MET A 287 -7.96 -4.58 -4.42
C MET A 287 -8.93 -5.76 -4.41
N ALA A 288 -9.40 -6.20 -3.23
CA ALA A 288 -10.38 -7.28 -3.11
C ALA A 288 -11.70 -6.94 -3.82
N ARG A 289 -12.21 -5.71 -3.62
CA ARG A 289 -13.45 -5.25 -4.27
C ARG A 289 -13.32 -5.16 -5.80
N ARG A 290 -12.16 -4.74 -6.33
CA ARG A 290 -11.89 -4.76 -7.78
C ARG A 290 -11.89 -6.18 -8.35
N ALA A 291 -11.44 -7.16 -7.56
CA ALA A 291 -11.52 -8.59 -7.90
C ALA A 291 -12.93 -9.20 -7.67
N GLY A 292 -13.92 -8.41 -7.25
CA GLY A 292 -15.25 -8.91 -6.93
C GLY A 292 -15.33 -9.76 -5.64
N ILE A 293 -14.31 -9.66 -4.78
CA ILE A 293 -14.21 -10.44 -3.54
C ILE A 293 -14.71 -9.62 -2.36
N ALA A 294 -15.66 -10.17 -1.62
CA ALA A 294 -16.16 -9.59 -0.38
C ALA A 294 -15.12 -9.73 0.74
N PHE A 295 -14.48 -8.63 1.11
CA PHE A 295 -13.54 -8.56 2.22
C PHE A 295 -13.78 -7.27 3.00
N THR A 296 -13.93 -7.36 4.34
CA THR A 296 -14.37 -6.24 5.19
C THR A 296 -13.39 -5.95 6.32
N LEU A 297 -13.57 -4.80 7.00
CA LEU A 297 -12.81 -4.47 8.20
C LEU A 297 -12.99 -5.52 9.30
N GLU A 298 -14.20 -6.07 9.45
CA GLU A 298 -14.51 -7.11 10.44
C GLU A 298 -13.76 -8.40 10.14
N ALA A 299 -13.69 -8.80 8.88
CA ALA A 299 -12.90 -9.97 8.46
C ALA A 299 -11.42 -9.77 8.77
N LEU A 300 -10.90 -8.57 8.49
CA LEU A 300 -9.51 -8.23 8.80
C LEU A 300 -9.24 -8.21 10.31
N ASP A 301 -10.13 -7.63 11.15
CA ASP A 301 -9.98 -7.67 12.61
C ASP A 301 -10.05 -9.11 13.16
N ALA A 302 -10.95 -9.93 12.61
CA ALA A 302 -11.03 -11.35 12.98
C ALA A 302 -9.72 -12.08 12.71
N ILE A 303 -9.11 -11.88 11.53
CA ILE A 303 -7.78 -12.41 11.21
C ILE A 303 -6.74 -11.91 12.22
N GLY A 304 -6.77 -10.63 12.58
CA GLY A 304 -5.85 -10.03 13.53
C GLY A 304 -5.91 -10.66 14.92
N ARG A 305 -7.08 -11.12 15.37
CA ARG A 305 -7.23 -11.72 16.70
C ARG A 305 -6.48 -13.04 16.90
N TYR A 306 -6.22 -13.77 15.81
CA TYR A 306 -5.52 -15.06 15.90
C TYR A 306 -4.15 -15.10 15.21
N THR A 307 -3.76 -14.03 14.52
CA THR A 307 -2.49 -13.99 13.78
C THR A 307 -1.48 -13.11 14.50
N PRO A 308 -0.50 -13.66 15.23
CA PRO A 308 0.50 -12.86 15.93
C PRO A 308 1.48 -12.18 14.97
N VAL A 309 2.07 -11.05 15.40
CA VAL A 309 3.18 -10.43 14.67
C VAL A 309 4.45 -11.24 14.92
N VAL A 310 5.06 -11.75 13.86
CA VAL A 310 6.30 -12.55 13.93
C VAL A 310 7.51 -11.85 13.29
N ALA A 311 7.31 -10.81 12.47
CA ALA A 311 8.42 -10.02 11.92
C ALA A 311 8.87 -8.94 12.91
N ASN A 312 10.10 -9.06 13.40
CA ASN A 312 10.71 -8.10 14.31
C ASN A 312 11.42 -6.98 13.52
N VAL A 313 10.66 -6.28 12.69
CA VAL A 313 11.14 -5.20 11.82
C VAL A 313 10.51 -3.88 12.25
N ARG A 314 11.29 -2.77 12.24
CA ARG A 314 10.76 -1.43 12.56
C ARG A 314 9.58 -1.08 11.65
N PRO A 315 8.51 -0.42 12.13
CA PRO A 315 8.38 0.24 13.45
C PRO A 315 7.83 -0.66 14.57
N VAL A 316 7.27 -1.83 14.29
CA VAL A 316 6.75 -2.75 15.33
C VAL A 316 7.91 -3.36 16.13
N GLY A 317 8.90 -3.90 15.43
CA GLY A 317 10.19 -4.25 16.03
C GLY A 317 11.01 -2.98 16.32
N LYS A 318 12.02 -3.11 17.18
CA LYS A 318 12.85 -1.96 17.60
C LYS A 318 14.23 -1.92 16.93
N THR A 319 14.70 -3.02 16.37
CA THR A 319 16.10 -3.19 15.99
C THR A 319 16.29 -3.35 14.49
N TYR A 320 15.57 -4.28 13.87
CA TYR A 320 15.85 -4.76 12.53
C TYR A 320 15.15 -3.98 11.44
N LEU A 321 15.71 -4.04 10.22
CA LEU A 321 15.23 -3.41 9.00
C LEU A 321 14.97 -4.46 7.91
N MET A 322 14.48 -4.03 6.74
CA MET A 322 14.15 -4.94 5.63
C MET A 322 15.36 -5.70 5.09
N GLU A 323 16.57 -5.13 5.18
CA GLU A 323 17.80 -5.84 4.82
C GLU A 323 18.05 -7.04 5.73
N ASP A 324 17.84 -6.88 7.04
CA ASP A 324 17.93 -7.98 8.01
C ASP A 324 16.83 -9.03 7.76
N PHE A 325 15.64 -8.57 7.41
CA PHE A 325 14.52 -9.46 7.06
C PHE A 325 14.82 -10.31 5.82
N PHE A 326 15.40 -9.71 4.77
CA PHE A 326 15.83 -10.44 3.58
C PHE A 326 16.85 -11.53 3.93
N TYR A 327 17.90 -11.20 4.68
CA TYR A 327 18.93 -12.17 5.08
C TYR A 327 18.41 -13.22 6.07
N ALA A 328 17.37 -12.90 6.85
CA ALA A 328 16.70 -13.87 7.73
C ALA A 328 15.85 -14.91 6.97
N GLY A 329 15.71 -14.79 5.65
CA GLY A 329 14.93 -15.68 4.79
C GLY A 329 13.76 -15.01 4.08
N GLY A 330 13.46 -13.75 4.41
CA GLY A 330 12.45 -12.93 3.77
C GLY A 330 11.02 -13.43 3.95
N LEU A 331 10.12 -12.94 3.10
CA LEU A 331 8.69 -13.25 3.22
C LEU A 331 8.37 -14.73 3.01
N ARG A 332 9.08 -15.41 2.12
CA ARG A 332 8.89 -16.86 1.93
C ARG A 332 9.12 -17.66 3.21
N ALA A 333 10.20 -17.35 3.93
CA ALA A 333 10.52 -18.00 5.20
C ALA A 333 9.48 -17.66 6.28
N LEU A 334 9.02 -16.41 6.34
CA LEU A 334 7.95 -15.99 7.23
C LEU A 334 6.65 -16.75 6.93
N MET A 335 6.22 -16.78 5.67
CA MET A 335 5.01 -17.52 5.27
C MET A 335 5.12 -19.01 5.59
N ASN A 336 6.29 -19.61 5.38
CA ASN A 336 6.49 -21.01 5.78
C ASN A 336 6.44 -21.21 7.30
N GLN A 337 6.92 -20.23 8.09
CA GLN A 337 6.83 -20.25 9.57
C GLN A 337 5.39 -20.20 10.08
N ILE A 338 4.50 -19.50 9.36
CA ILE A 338 3.07 -19.40 9.70
C ILE A 338 2.17 -20.25 8.79
N ARG A 339 2.73 -21.25 8.12
CA ARG A 339 2.08 -22.07 7.08
C ARG A 339 0.71 -22.63 7.49
N GLU A 340 0.56 -23.01 8.75
CA GLU A 340 -0.69 -23.56 9.29
C GLU A 340 -1.86 -22.56 9.31
N ARG A 341 -1.58 -21.25 9.12
CA ARG A 341 -2.55 -20.17 9.08
C ARG A 341 -2.87 -19.73 7.66
N LEU A 342 -2.27 -20.37 6.65
CA LEU A 342 -2.41 -20.00 5.24
C LEU A 342 -3.16 -21.06 4.45
N ASN A 343 -3.97 -20.60 3.52
CA ASN A 343 -4.59 -21.43 2.47
C ASN A 343 -3.53 -21.77 1.42
N THR A 344 -2.82 -22.87 1.61
CA THR A 344 -1.64 -23.23 0.82
C THR A 344 -1.96 -23.75 -0.58
N GLN A 345 -3.23 -23.99 -0.91
CA GLN A 345 -3.65 -24.55 -2.21
C GLN A 345 -3.96 -23.45 -3.26
N VAL A 346 -3.94 -22.17 -2.88
CA VAL A 346 -4.14 -21.07 -3.82
C VAL A 346 -3.05 -21.06 -4.89
N LYS A 347 -3.43 -20.77 -6.13
CA LYS A 347 -2.48 -20.61 -7.24
C LYS A 347 -1.72 -19.30 -7.15
N THR A 348 -0.53 -19.26 -7.73
CA THR A 348 0.29 -18.05 -7.86
C THR A 348 0.75 -17.85 -9.30
N VAL A 349 1.29 -16.69 -9.61
CA VAL A 349 1.91 -16.41 -10.92
C VAL A 349 3.05 -17.38 -11.25
N SER A 350 3.66 -18.05 -10.27
CA SER A 350 4.66 -19.10 -10.51
C SER A 350 4.04 -20.32 -11.25
N GLY A 351 2.69 -20.37 -11.27
CA GLY A 351 1.89 -21.47 -11.79
C GLY A 351 1.88 -22.69 -10.87
N ARG A 352 2.41 -22.57 -9.67
CA ARG A 352 2.33 -23.56 -8.57
C ARG A 352 1.36 -23.06 -7.52
N THR A 353 1.14 -23.88 -6.50
CA THR A 353 0.42 -23.44 -5.31
C THR A 353 1.33 -22.61 -4.39
N LEU A 354 0.73 -21.75 -3.54
CA LEU A 354 1.46 -21.03 -2.51
C LEU A 354 2.25 -21.98 -1.61
N GLY A 355 1.66 -23.14 -1.26
CA GLY A 355 2.32 -24.18 -0.47
C GLY A 355 3.60 -24.70 -1.09
N GLU A 356 3.62 -24.93 -2.41
CA GLU A 356 4.81 -25.33 -3.13
C GLU A 356 5.84 -24.20 -3.25
N ASP A 357 5.38 -22.95 -3.36
CA ASP A 357 6.24 -21.79 -3.46
C ASP A 357 7.02 -21.48 -2.16
N ILE A 358 6.40 -21.72 -1.00
CA ILE A 358 7.03 -21.50 0.30
C ILE A 358 7.73 -22.74 0.85
N ASP A 359 7.54 -23.91 0.21
CA ASP A 359 8.13 -25.16 0.70
C ASP A 359 9.66 -25.07 0.81
N GLY A 360 10.21 -25.64 1.88
CA GLY A 360 11.64 -25.66 2.17
C GLY A 360 12.27 -24.29 2.48
N ALA A 361 11.50 -23.20 2.50
CA ALA A 361 12.02 -21.88 2.92
C ALA A 361 12.35 -21.88 4.42
N LYS A 362 13.58 -21.45 4.77
CA LYS A 362 14.11 -21.52 6.14
C LYS A 362 14.31 -20.15 6.73
N VAL A 363 14.02 -20.04 8.03
CA VAL A 363 14.40 -18.88 8.83
C VAL A 363 15.88 -19.05 9.24
N PHE A 364 16.71 -18.07 8.87
CA PHE A 364 18.15 -18.04 9.20
C PHE A 364 18.47 -17.20 10.43
N ASN A 365 17.55 -16.33 10.85
CA ASN A 365 17.67 -15.52 12.06
C ASN A 365 16.31 -15.44 12.76
N THR A 366 16.18 -16.17 13.88
CA THR A 366 14.95 -16.28 14.68
C THR A 366 14.65 -15.04 15.51
N ASP A 367 15.58 -14.10 15.66
CA ASP A 367 15.31 -12.80 16.27
C ASP A 367 14.59 -11.85 15.32
N VAL A 368 14.83 -11.99 14.02
CA VAL A 368 14.22 -11.18 12.95
C VAL A 368 12.86 -11.75 12.53
N ILE A 369 12.79 -13.06 12.28
CA ILE A 369 11.56 -13.78 11.97
C ILE A 369 11.32 -14.77 13.12
N ARG A 370 10.43 -14.41 14.03
CA ARG A 370 10.16 -15.17 15.25
C ARG A 370 9.19 -16.34 15.01
N GLY A 371 9.22 -17.31 15.91
CA GLY A 371 8.24 -18.39 15.95
C GLY A 371 6.88 -17.92 16.49
N LEU A 372 5.85 -18.73 16.24
CA LEU A 372 4.50 -18.51 16.80
C LEU A 372 4.45 -18.68 18.32
N ASP A 373 5.41 -19.39 18.89
CA ASP A 373 5.61 -19.59 20.34
C ASP A 373 6.28 -18.40 21.05
N ASN A 374 6.98 -17.54 20.29
CA ASN A 374 7.65 -16.35 20.81
C ASN A 374 7.48 -15.13 19.87
N PRO A 375 6.26 -14.69 19.59
CA PRO A 375 6.00 -13.61 18.65
C PRO A 375 6.48 -12.26 19.19
N VAL A 376 6.57 -11.27 18.30
CA VAL A 376 6.83 -9.86 18.65
C VAL A 376 5.63 -9.26 19.38
N TYR A 377 4.43 -9.63 18.93
CA TYR A 377 3.16 -9.25 19.54
C TYR A 377 2.16 -10.39 19.38
N HIS A 378 1.37 -10.67 20.41
CA HIS A 378 0.56 -11.89 20.48
C HIS A 378 -0.70 -11.89 19.61
N GLU A 379 -1.17 -10.71 19.20
CA GLU A 379 -2.25 -10.52 18.22
C GLU A 379 -1.67 -9.93 16.93
N GLY A 380 -2.55 -9.65 15.95
CA GLY A 380 -2.20 -8.96 14.72
C GLY A 380 -1.74 -7.52 14.95
N SER A 381 -1.04 -7.00 13.97
CA SER A 381 -0.48 -5.66 14.05
C SER A 381 -1.54 -4.55 14.14
N LEU A 382 -2.73 -4.79 13.63
CA LEU A 382 -3.84 -3.83 13.56
C LEU A 382 -5.06 -4.30 14.34
N ALA A 383 -5.83 -3.34 14.83
CA ALA A 383 -7.14 -3.53 15.44
C ALA A 383 -8.14 -2.55 14.84
N VAL A 384 -9.38 -3.01 14.63
CA VAL A 384 -10.49 -2.16 14.19
C VAL A 384 -11.33 -1.77 15.39
N LEU A 385 -11.51 -0.47 15.60
CA LEU A 385 -12.33 0.08 16.68
C LEU A 385 -13.67 0.55 16.13
N LYS A 386 -14.76 0.29 16.85
CA LYS A 386 -16.12 0.74 16.51
C LYS A 386 -16.79 1.38 17.72
N GLY A 387 -17.76 2.23 17.46
CA GLY A 387 -18.54 2.91 18.48
C GLY A 387 -19.27 4.12 17.92
N ASN A 388 -19.86 4.93 18.81
CA ASN A 388 -20.60 6.10 18.38
C ASN A 388 -19.73 7.17 17.70
N LEU A 389 -18.41 7.12 17.91
CA LEU A 389 -17.46 8.03 17.24
C LEU A 389 -16.98 7.50 15.89
N ALA A 390 -16.99 6.18 15.69
CA ALA A 390 -16.57 5.52 14.45
C ALA A 390 -17.51 4.34 14.12
N PRO A 391 -18.76 4.58 13.70
CA PRO A 391 -19.73 3.52 13.46
C PRO A 391 -19.31 2.57 12.33
N ASP A 392 -18.66 3.07 11.29
CA ASP A 392 -18.16 2.27 10.17
C ASP A 392 -16.71 1.77 10.40
N GLY A 393 -16.09 2.20 11.50
CA GLY A 393 -14.80 1.72 11.97
C GLY A 393 -13.70 2.79 11.97
N ALA A 394 -12.67 2.49 12.74
CA ALA A 394 -11.39 3.19 12.77
C ALA A 394 -10.28 2.15 12.98
N VAL A 395 -9.04 2.49 12.66
CA VAL A 395 -7.91 1.56 12.72
C VAL A 395 -6.85 2.09 13.66
N ILE A 396 -6.33 1.23 14.52
CA ILE A 396 -5.15 1.50 15.35
C ILE A 396 -4.13 0.37 15.17
N LYS A 397 -2.86 0.66 15.47
CA LYS A 397 -1.73 -0.29 15.41
C LYS A 397 -1.24 -0.62 16.84
N PRO A 398 -1.90 -1.55 17.57
CA PRO A 398 -1.54 -1.88 18.96
C PRO A 398 -0.10 -2.33 19.11
N ALA A 399 0.41 -3.11 18.14
CA ALA A 399 1.78 -3.60 18.12
C ALA A 399 2.87 -2.51 18.10
N ALA A 400 2.50 -1.27 17.77
CA ALA A 400 3.40 -0.09 17.78
C ALA A 400 2.96 0.99 18.77
N CYS A 401 1.98 0.70 19.62
CA CYS A 401 1.41 1.58 20.63
C CYS A 401 1.96 1.22 22.03
N ASN A 402 2.15 2.22 22.90
CA ASN A 402 2.48 1.94 24.28
C ASN A 402 1.26 1.31 24.99
N PRO A 403 1.41 0.16 25.69
CA PRO A 403 0.31 -0.54 26.35
C PRO A 403 -0.48 0.30 27.37
N GLN A 404 0.11 1.36 27.93
CA GLN A 404 -0.60 2.28 28.83
C GLN A 404 -1.82 2.95 28.19
N PHE A 405 -1.86 3.05 26.85
CA PHE A 405 -2.95 3.65 26.09
C PHE A 405 -3.96 2.61 25.56
N TYR A 406 -3.84 1.31 25.89
CA TYR A 406 -4.78 0.31 25.40
C TYR A 406 -6.21 0.52 25.91
N LYS A 407 -6.34 1.13 27.08
CA LYS A 407 -7.59 1.66 27.59
C LYS A 407 -7.36 3.11 28.02
N HIS A 408 -8.09 4.05 27.43
CA HIS A 408 -7.88 5.46 27.65
C HIS A 408 -9.19 6.22 27.68
N ILE A 409 -9.31 7.17 28.60
CA ILE A 409 -10.38 8.17 28.64
C ILE A 409 -9.71 9.52 28.86
N GLY A 410 -9.96 10.47 27.95
CA GLY A 410 -9.37 11.80 28.05
C GLY A 410 -10.19 12.86 27.33
N PRO A 411 -10.02 14.15 27.72
CA PRO A 411 -10.67 15.24 27.04
C PRO A 411 -10.11 15.44 25.64
N ALA A 412 -10.97 15.67 24.65
CA ALA A 412 -10.57 16.00 23.30
C ALA A 412 -10.00 17.43 23.20
N LEU A 413 -8.94 17.59 22.42
CA LEU A 413 -8.49 18.89 21.91
C LEU A 413 -8.58 18.84 20.38
N VAL A 414 -9.56 19.52 19.80
CA VAL A 414 -9.96 19.38 18.40
C VAL A 414 -9.37 20.49 17.55
N ALA A 415 -8.65 20.07 16.47
CA ALA A 415 -8.22 20.92 15.37
C ALA A 415 -9.06 20.62 14.12
N ASP A 416 -9.58 21.66 13.47
CA ASP A 416 -10.44 21.56 12.30
C ASP A 416 -9.70 21.36 10.98
N ASP A 417 -8.40 21.71 10.97
CA ASP A 417 -7.51 21.63 9.82
C ASP A 417 -6.04 21.57 10.28
N TYR A 418 -5.14 21.41 9.31
CA TYR A 418 -3.72 21.32 9.61
C TYR A 418 -3.09 22.63 10.12
N ASP A 419 -3.64 23.78 9.75
CA ASP A 419 -3.15 25.09 10.20
C ASP A 419 -3.49 25.32 11.68
N SER A 420 -4.73 25.04 12.08
CA SER A 420 -5.15 25.08 13.49
C SER A 420 -4.40 24.06 14.34
N LEU A 421 -4.16 22.85 13.79
CA LEU A 421 -3.32 21.85 14.44
C LEU A 421 -1.90 22.36 14.66
N THR A 422 -1.30 22.98 13.64
CA THR A 422 0.06 23.54 13.73
C THR A 422 0.15 24.60 14.82
N ALA A 423 -0.86 25.48 14.94
CA ALA A 423 -0.92 26.46 16.01
C ALA A 423 -0.95 25.82 17.40
N ILE A 424 -1.67 24.70 17.56
CA ILE A 424 -1.72 23.93 18.82
C ILE A 424 -0.37 23.31 19.14
N ILE A 425 0.23 22.56 18.21
CA ILE A 425 1.44 21.76 18.47
C ILE A 425 2.70 22.62 18.64
N GLU A 426 2.74 23.82 18.05
CA GLU A 426 3.86 24.75 18.15
C GLU A 426 3.76 25.69 19.35
N ASN A 427 2.60 25.78 20.03
CA ASN A 427 2.42 26.62 21.21
C ASN A 427 3.17 26.04 22.42
N GLU A 428 4.21 26.72 22.84
CA GLU A 428 5.07 26.31 23.97
C GLU A 428 4.43 26.54 25.34
N ASP A 429 3.48 27.47 25.41
CA ASP A 429 2.75 27.84 26.63
C ASP A 429 1.39 27.13 26.71
N LEU A 430 1.13 26.17 25.85
CA LEU A 430 -0.11 25.41 25.86
C LEU A 430 -0.26 24.63 27.17
N ASP A 431 -1.31 24.93 27.90
CA ASP A 431 -1.70 24.12 29.06
C ASP A 431 -2.44 22.88 28.60
N ILE A 432 -1.71 21.76 28.46
CA ILE A 432 -2.22 20.48 27.98
C ILE A 432 -1.78 19.36 28.89
N ASP A 433 -2.74 18.49 29.23
CA ASP A 433 -2.51 17.26 29.99
C ASP A 433 -2.06 16.13 29.05
N PRO A 434 -1.10 15.27 29.42
CA PRO A 434 -0.73 14.08 28.68
C PRO A 434 -1.87 13.10 28.39
N ASN A 435 -2.95 13.14 29.18
CA ASN A 435 -4.16 12.33 28.97
C ASN A 435 -5.11 12.92 27.91
N THR A 436 -4.85 14.12 27.40
CA THR A 436 -5.66 14.73 26.34
C THR A 436 -5.61 13.88 25.08
N VAL A 437 -6.77 13.71 24.41
CA VAL A 437 -6.86 13.13 23.07
C VAL A 437 -6.74 14.25 22.05
N LEU A 438 -5.63 14.28 21.32
CA LEU A 438 -5.39 15.28 20.27
C LEU A 438 -6.08 14.85 18.98
N VAL A 439 -6.99 15.68 18.47
CA VAL A 439 -7.88 15.36 17.35
C VAL A 439 -7.62 16.27 16.15
N LEU A 440 -7.41 15.65 14.98
CA LEU A 440 -7.45 16.34 13.69
C LEU A 440 -8.63 15.80 12.88
N ARG A 441 -9.53 16.68 12.45
CA ARG A 441 -10.66 16.33 11.58
C ARG A 441 -10.59 17.02 10.22
N ASN A 442 -11.51 16.67 9.31
CA ASN A 442 -11.54 17.14 7.91
C ASN A 442 -10.27 16.76 7.11
N ALA A 443 -9.65 15.66 7.44
CA ALA A 443 -8.45 15.13 6.81
C ALA A 443 -8.66 13.73 6.21
N GLY A 444 -9.91 13.28 6.11
CA GLY A 444 -10.34 12.03 5.48
C GLY A 444 -10.34 12.09 3.96
N PRO A 445 -10.94 11.09 3.28
CA PRO A 445 -10.91 10.96 1.82
C PRO A 445 -11.31 12.22 1.04
N GLN A 446 -12.38 12.90 1.45
CA GLN A 446 -12.87 14.13 0.83
C GLN A 446 -12.34 15.39 1.52
N GLY A 447 -12.31 15.38 2.84
CA GLY A 447 -11.95 16.53 3.66
C GLY A 447 -10.49 16.94 3.51
N GLY A 448 -9.57 16.00 3.57
CA GLY A 448 -8.19 16.15 3.12
C GLY A 448 -8.03 15.44 1.78
N PRO A 449 -7.99 16.16 0.64
CA PRO A 449 -8.06 15.49 -0.67
C PRO A 449 -7.05 14.36 -0.83
N GLY A 450 -7.56 13.12 -0.93
CA GLY A 450 -6.75 11.92 -0.94
C GLY A 450 -6.30 11.44 0.45
N MET A 451 -6.90 11.92 1.54
CA MET A 451 -6.62 11.42 2.90
C MET A 451 -5.12 11.47 3.25
N PRO A 452 -4.52 12.67 3.43
CA PRO A 452 -3.09 12.83 3.69
C PRO A 452 -2.60 12.09 4.95
N GLU A 453 -1.30 11.85 5.04
CA GLU A 453 -0.68 11.17 6.20
C GLU A 453 -0.48 12.11 7.41
N TRP A 454 -1.46 12.92 7.69
CA TRP A 454 -1.46 13.89 8.80
C TRP A 454 -1.87 13.28 10.14
N GLY A 455 -2.35 12.05 10.16
CA GLY A 455 -2.78 11.37 11.38
C GLY A 455 -1.64 10.99 12.35
N MET A 456 -0.38 10.99 11.87
CA MET A 456 0.77 11.04 12.78
C MET A 456 0.97 12.50 13.23
N ILE A 457 0.07 12.96 14.08
CA ILE A 457 0.11 14.30 14.62
C ILE A 457 1.39 14.47 15.47
N PRO A 458 2.26 15.46 15.18
CA PRO A 458 3.43 15.72 16.00
C PRO A 458 3.07 16.04 17.45
N MET A 459 3.92 15.65 18.37
CA MET A 459 3.72 15.96 19.79
C MET A 459 3.75 17.47 20.04
N PRO A 460 2.83 18.03 20.86
CA PRO A 460 2.90 19.42 21.27
C PRO A 460 4.24 19.75 21.94
N LYS A 461 4.86 20.88 21.54
CA LYS A 461 6.14 21.34 22.11
C LYS A 461 6.10 21.44 23.63
N ALA A 462 4.98 21.92 24.19
CA ALA A 462 4.78 22.01 25.63
C ALA A 462 4.95 20.65 26.34
N LEU A 463 4.49 19.55 25.74
CA LEU A 463 4.66 18.20 26.27
C LEU A 463 6.06 17.64 26.01
N LEU A 464 6.65 17.88 24.83
CA LEU A 464 8.02 17.46 24.51
C LEU A 464 9.04 18.01 25.52
N LYS A 465 8.90 19.29 25.90
CA LYS A 465 9.73 19.96 26.94
C LYS A 465 9.58 19.30 28.30
N LYS A 466 8.41 18.73 28.62
CA LYS A 466 8.14 17.96 29.84
C LYS A 466 8.61 16.48 29.75
N GLY A 467 9.23 16.08 28.62
CA GLY A 467 9.72 14.72 28.40
C GLY A 467 8.66 13.72 27.93
N VAL A 468 7.43 14.15 27.65
CA VAL A 468 6.36 13.28 27.10
C VAL A 468 6.66 13.02 25.62
N ARG A 469 6.59 11.75 25.20
CA ARG A 469 6.93 11.31 23.85
C ARG A 469 5.79 10.60 23.12
N ASP A 470 4.66 10.35 23.79
CA ASP A 470 3.47 9.76 23.18
C ASP A 470 2.20 10.22 23.89
N MET A 471 1.09 10.28 23.15
CA MET A 471 -0.27 10.56 23.63
C MET A 471 -1.28 10.01 22.65
N VAL A 472 -2.55 9.91 23.04
CA VAL A 472 -3.61 9.46 22.11
C VAL A 472 -3.89 10.55 21.07
N ARG A 473 -3.84 10.13 19.80
CA ARG A 473 -4.16 10.94 18.63
C ARG A 473 -5.29 10.30 17.85
N LEU A 474 -6.20 11.08 17.35
CA LEU A 474 -7.41 10.62 16.68
C LEU A 474 -7.63 11.43 15.39
N SER A 475 -7.89 10.76 14.27
CA SER A 475 -8.16 11.44 13.00
C SER A 475 -8.90 10.56 12.00
N ASP A 476 -9.59 11.19 11.06
CA ASP A 476 -10.05 10.58 9.82
C ASP A 476 -8.95 10.52 8.74
N ALA A 477 -7.75 11.03 9.02
CA ALA A 477 -6.57 10.94 8.18
C ALA A 477 -5.90 9.55 8.21
N ARG A 478 -4.85 9.39 7.37
CA ARG A 478 -3.88 8.28 7.42
C ARG A 478 -2.62 8.72 8.19
N MET A 479 -1.75 7.76 8.48
CA MET A 479 -0.36 8.03 8.87
C MET A 479 0.60 7.22 7.99
N SER A 480 1.86 7.62 7.92
CA SER A 480 2.90 6.82 7.30
C SER A 480 3.02 5.45 7.96
N GLY A 481 3.19 4.41 7.17
CA GLY A 481 3.41 3.05 7.68
C GLY A 481 4.67 2.89 8.53
N THR A 482 5.58 3.88 8.47
CA THR A 482 6.80 3.94 9.27
C THR A 482 6.60 4.62 10.62
N SER A 483 5.39 5.15 10.90
CA SER A 483 5.02 5.83 12.15
C SER A 483 4.66 4.84 13.25
N TYR A 484 4.62 5.35 14.49
CA TYR A 484 4.34 4.59 15.71
C TYR A 484 3.52 5.43 16.70
N GLY A 485 3.10 4.81 17.81
CA GLY A 485 2.39 5.46 18.91
C GLY A 485 0.88 5.25 18.89
N ALA A 486 0.19 5.86 19.85
CA ALA A 486 -1.26 5.72 20.06
C ALA A 486 -2.06 6.57 19.06
N CYS A 487 -2.12 6.16 17.80
CA CYS A 487 -2.82 6.85 16.72
C CYS A 487 -4.04 6.04 16.25
N VAL A 488 -5.23 6.58 16.48
CA VAL A 488 -6.48 6.07 15.89
C VAL A 488 -6.73 6.82 14.59
N LEU A 489 -6.90 6.10 13.49
CA LEU A 489 -6.89 6.61 12.13
C LEU A 489 -8.10 6.10 11.35
N HIS A 490 -8.29 6.68 10.16
CA HIS A 490 -9.32 6.22 9.22
C HIS A 490 -10.73 6.23 9.82
N VAL A 491 -11.00 7.15 10.74
CA VAL A 491 -12.33 7.25 11.36
C VAL A 491 -13.39 7.39 10.27
N ALA A 492 -14.32 6.45 10.22
CA ALA A 492 -15.35 6.39 9.21
C ALA A 492 -16.77 6.34 9.84
N PRO A 493 -17.72 7.08 9.25
CA PRO A 493 -17.56 8.07 8.18
C PRO A 493 -16.70 9.28 8.59
N GLU A 494 -15.94 9.85 7.64
CA GLU A 494 -15.12 11.03 7.93
C GLU A 494 -15.94 12.25 8.36
N SER A 495 -15.30 13.19 9.06
CA SER A 495 -15.96 14.40 9.57
C SER A 495 -16.48 15.31 8.46
N TYR A 496 -15.77 15.41 7.34
CA TYR A 496 -16.12 16.31 6.22
C TYR A 496 -17.49 16.02 5.59
N VAL A 497 -17.94 14.77 5.64
CA VAL A 497 -19.25 14.34 5.15
C VAL A 497 -20.32 14.26 6.25
N GLY A 498 -20.01 14.78 7.45
CA GLY A 498 -20.93 14.79 8.60
C GLY A 498 -20.89 13.51 9.43
N GLY A 499 -19.80 12.74 9.36
CA GLY A 499 -19.55 11.64 10.28
C GLY A 499 -19.48 12.12 11.74
N PRO A 500 -19.63 11.22 12.73
CA PRO A 500 -19.70 11.58 14.15
C PRO A 500 -18.52 12.43 14.66
N LEU A 501 -17.33 12.25 14.07
CA LEU A 501 -16.15 13.05 14.40
C LEU A 501 -16.38 14.56 14.17
N ALA A 502 -17.28 14.95 13.25
CA ALA A 502 -17.66 16.35 13.02
C ALA A 502 -18.38 16.98 14.22
N LEU A 503 -19.00 16.15 15.07
CA LEU A 503 -19.79 16.59 16.22
C LEU A 503 -18.96 16.71 17.51
N LEU A 504 -17.74 16.17 17.53
CA LEU A 504 -16.85 16.19 18.69
C LEU A 504 -16.36 17.62 18.93
N LYS A 505 -16.43 18.07 20.18
CA LYS A 505 -15.95 19.40 20.60
C LYS A 505 -14.76 19.28 21.55
N THR A 506 -13.91 20.31 21.58
CA THR A 506 -12.86 20.42 22.60
C THR A 506 -13.48 20.38 24.00
N GLY A 507 -12.95 19.52 24.87
CA GLY A 507 -13.42 19.25 26.22
C GLY A 507 -14.36 18.04 26.34
N ASP A 508 -14.94 17.52 25.25
CA ASP A 508 -15.68 16.26 25.29
C ASP A 508 -14.76 15.09 25.66
N LEU A 509 -15.25 14.15 26.44
CA LEU A 509 -14.48 12.95 26.76
C LEU A 509 -14.55 11.93 25.64
N VAL A 510 -13.38 11.41 25.24
CA VAL A 510 -13.24 10.30 24.30
C VAL A 510 -12.77 9.07 25.07
N GLU A 511 -13.50 7.97 24.91
CA GLU A 511 -13.15 6.66 25.43
C GLU A 511 -12.66 5.76 24.30
N MET A 512 -11.46 5.16 24.50
CA MET A 512 -10.88 4.15 23.63
C MET A 512 -10.56 2.90 24.46
N ASP A 513 -10.99 1.72 24.00
CA ASP A 513 -10.63 0.43 24.58
C ASP A 513 -10.26 -0.52 23.43
N ILE A 514 -8.95 -0.73 23.25
CA ILE A 514 -8.41 -1.57 22.17
C ILE A 514 -8.79 -3.03 22.36
N SER A 515 -8.81 -3.51 23.60
CA SER A 515 -9.15 -4.91 23.92
C SER A 515 -10.59 -5.24 23.57
N ASN A 516 -11.51 -4.31 23.86
CA ASN A 516 -12.93 -4.43 23.55
C ASN A 516 -13.28 -3.91 22.15
N ARG A 517 -12.29 -3.37 21.41
CA ARG A 517 -12.51 -2.80 20.05
C ARG A 517 -13.53 -1.65 20.05
N THR A 518 -13.50 -0.78 21.06
CA THR A 518 -14.47 0.33 21.16
C THR A 518 -13.80 1.71 21.06
N LEU A 519 -14.55 2.65 20.46
CA LEU A 519 -14.19 4.07 20.34
C LEU A 519 -15.45 4.92 20.45
N ASN A 520 -15.59 5.66 21.55
CA ASN A 520 -16.78 6.43 21.84
C ASN A 520 -16.44 7.88 22.24
N MET A 521 -17.32 8.81 21.91
CA MET A 521 -17.43 10.08 22.62
C MET A 521 -18.49 9.97 23.69
N LEU A 522 -18.18 10.42 24.90
CA LEU A 522 -19.05 10.36 26.06
C LEU A 522 -19.95 11.61 26.12
N VAL A 523 -20.80 11.77 25.11
CA VAL A 523 -21.76 12.85 24.94
C VAL A 523 -23.14 12.21 24.80
N SER A 524 -24.18 12.81 25.40
CA SER A 524 -25.53 12.21 25.34
C SER A 524 -26.11 12.27 23.92
N ASP A 525 -27.03 11.34 23.63
CA ASP A 525 -27.69 11.26 22.32
C ASP A 525 -28.50 12.54 22.01
N GLU A 526 -29.07 13.17 23.04
CA GLU A 526 -29.81 14.44 22.90
C GLU A 526 -28.88 15.58 22.45
N GLU A 527 -27.72 15.70 23.08
CA GLU A 527 -26.73 16.73 22.69
C GLU A 527 -26.17 16.45 21.29
N LEU A 528 -25.92 15.17 20.95
CA LEU A 528 -25.48 14.78 19.62
C LEU A 528 -26.51 15.11 18.54
N ALA A 529 -27.80 14.92 18.83
CA ALA A 529 -28.89 15.30 17.91
C ALA A 529 -28.88 16.83 17.66
N VAL A 530 -28.77 17.64 18.71
CA VAL A 530 -28.66 19.11 18.59
C VAL A 530 -27.45 19.52 17.76
N ARG A 531 -26.28 18.91 18.01
CA ARG A 531 -25.07 19.20 17.24
C ARG A 531 -25.19 18.80 15.77
N ARG A 532 -25.89 17.72 15.48
CA ARG A 532 -26.14 17.23 14.12
C ARG A 532 -27.06 18.16 13.34
N GLU A 533 -28.10 18.69 13.97
CA GLU A 533 -28.98 19.69 13.34
C GLU A 533 -28.26 21.01 13.04
N ALA A 534 -27.30 21.38 13.88
CA ALA A 534 -26.49 22.60 13.71
C ALA A 534 -25.32 22.44 12.74
N TRP A 535 -24.96 21.19 12.38
CA TRP A 535 -23.81 20.94 11.49
C TRP A 535 -24.12 21.36 10.06
N LEU A 536 -23.17 22.05 9.43
CA LEU A 536 -23.25 22.44 8.02
C LEU A 536 -22.08 21.82 7.25
N PRO A 537 -22.34 21.29 6.05
CA PRO A 537 -21.28 20.73 5.22
C PRO A 537 -20.26 21.81 4.84
N PRO A 538 -18.96 21.54 4.93
CA PRO A 538 -17.92 22.45 4.47
C PRO A 538 -18.04 22.76 2.98
N ALA A 539 -17.51 23.91 2.55
CA ALA A 539 -17.49 24.28 1.13
C ALA A 539 -16.66 23.28 0.31
N PRO A 540 -17.10 22.94 -0.92
CA PRO A 540 -16.33 22.07 -1.79
C PRO A 540 -14.91 22.61 -2.05
N ARG A 541 -13.89 21.77 -1.89
CA ARG A 541 -12.49 22.15 -2.11
C ARG A 541 -12.11 22.34 -3.58
N PHE A 542 -12.80 21.67 -4.49
CA PHE A 542 -12.52 21.70 -5.94
C PHE A 542 -13.74 22.08 -6.74
N GLY A 543 -13.59 23.08 -7.63
CA GLY A 543 -14.64 23.51 -8.54
C GLY A 543 -14.62 22.84 -9.93
N ARG A 544 -13.51 22.13 -10.28
CA ARG A 544 -13.32 21.52 -11.61
C ARG A 544 -12.23 20.46 -11.64
N GLY A 545 -12.14 19.74 -12.75
CA GLY A 545 -11.06 18.82 -13.07
C GLY A 545 -11.06 17.56 -12.22
N TYR A 546 -9.89 16.91 -12.16
CA TYR A 546 -9.74 15.64 -11.43
C TYR A 546 -10.14 15.74 -9.96
N GLY A 547 -9.76 16.81 -9.26
CA GLY A 547 -10.13 16.99 -7.85
C GLY A 547 -11.65 17.07 -7.63
N TRP A 548 -12.39 17.69 -8.56
CA TRP A 548 -13.85 17.72 -8.53
C TRP A 548 -14.44 16.32 -8.71
N MET A 549 -13.95 15.56 -9.71
CA MET A 549 -14.35 14.16 -9.92
C MET A 549 -14.04 13.31 -8.69
N PHE A 550 -12.81 13.42 -8.18
CA PHE A 550 -12.37 12.70 -6.99
C PHE A 550 -13.32 12.93 -5.80
N SER A 551 -13.59 14.20 -5.46
CA SER A 551 -14.41 14.55 -4.29
C SER A 551 -15.86 14.03 -4.38
N ARG A 552 -16.38 13.81 -5.59
CA ARG A 552 -17.75 13.34 -5.79
C ARG A 552 -17.90 11.83 -5.77
N HIS A 553 -16.83 11.12 -6.13
CA HIS A 553 -16.89 9.69 -6.40
C HIS A 553 -16.05 8.85 -5.42
N ILE A 554 -15.24 9.49 -4.57
CA ILE A 554 -14.43 8.77 -3.61
C ILE A 554 -15.28 8.17 -2.49
N GLU A 555 -15.13 6.88 -2.25
CA GLU A 555 -15.74 6.19 -1.13
C GLU A 555 -14.96 6.38 0.18
N GLN A 556 -15.58 6.05 1.30
CA GLN A 556 -15.00 6.17 2.62
C GLN A 556 -13.91 5.12 2.88
N ALA A 557 -13.14 5.30 3.95
CA ALA A 557 -11.97 4.47 4.27
C ALA A 557 -12.33 3.00 4.56
N ASP A 558 -13.47 2.73 5.18
CA ASP A 558 -14.02 1.40 5.42
C ASP A 558 -14.34 0.62 4.13
N LYS A 559 -14.45 1.34 3.01
CA LYS A 559 -14.69 0.79 1.66
C LYS A 559 -13.46 0.80 0.76
N GLY A 560 -12.30 1.21 1.29
CA GLY A 560 -11.03 1.19 0.57
C GLY A 560 -10.71 2.46 -0.23
N CYS A 561 -11.48 3.54 -0.10
CA CYS A 561 -11.28 4.80 -0.83
C CYS A 561 -11.14 4.58 -2.36
N ASP A 562 -11.96 3.73 -2.97
CA ASP A 562 -12.03 3.59 -4.42
C ASP A 562 -13.11 4.52 -4.99
N PHE A 563 -13.18 4.67 -6.30
CA PHE A 563 -14.30 5.36 -6.92
C PHE A 563 -15.52 4.46 -7.00
N ASP A 564 -16.68 5.02 -6.71
CA ASP A 564 -17.95 4.30 -6.66
C ASP A 564 -18.33 3.66 -8.01
N PHE A 565 -17.95 4.28 -9.14
CA PHE A 565 -18.24 3.81 -10.49
C PHE A 565 -17.25 2.77 -11.06
N LEU A 566 -16.22 2.38 -10.30
CA LEU A 566 -15.21 1.40 -10.73
C LEU A 566 -15.44 0.00 -10.14
N LYS A 567 -16.62 -0.25 -9.60
CA LYS A 567 -17.01 -1.53 -9.01
C LYS A 567 -17.55 -2.47 -10.08
N THR A 568 -17.33 -3.76 -9.88
CA THR A 568 -17.90 -4.82 -10.74
C THR A 568 -19.43 -4.82 -10.76
N GLU A 569 -20.10 -4.35 -9.71
CA GLU A 569 -21.57 -4.23 -9.64
C GLU A 569 -22.18 -3.19 -10.61
N PHE A 570 -21.36 -2.29 -11.20
CA PHE A 570 -21.81 -1.35 -12.23
C PHE A 570 -21.78 -1.95 -13.64
N GLY A 571 -21.52 -3.21 -13.77
CA GLY A 571 -21.53 -3.94 -15.03
C GLY A 571 -20.17 -4.49 -15.44
N PRO A 572 -20.14 -5.27 -16.51
CA PRO A 572 -18.89 -5.80 -17.03
C PRO A 572 -17.99 -4.66 -17.49
N SER A 573 -16.69 -4.90 -17.44
CA SER A 573 -15.69 -4.01 -18.05
C SER A 573 -16.12 -3.66 -19.48
N PRO A 574 -15.94 -2.41 -19.94
CA PRO A 574 -16.21 -2.06 -21.34
C PRO A 574 -15.50 -3.05 -22.27
N GLY A 575 -16.18 -3.48 -23.30
CA GLY A 575 -15.63 -4.43 -24.27
C GLY A 575 -14.35 -3.91 -24.93
N GLU A 576 -13.71 -4.79 -25.69
CA GLU A 576 -12.57 -4.45 -26.52
C GLU A 576 -12.91 -3.26 -27.44
N PRO A 577 -12.03 -2.24 -27.57
CA PRO A 577 -12.24 -1.17 -28.54
C PRO A 577 -12.37 -1.74 -29.96
N GLU A 578 -13.33 -1.23 -30.72
CA GLU A 578 -13.42 -1.60 -32.11
C GLU A 578 -12.18 -1.10 -32.87
N ILE A 579 -11.61 -1.94 -33.71
CA ILE A 579 -10.50 -1.61 -34.58
C ILE A 579 -11.08 -1.24 -35.94
N HIS A 580 -11.32 0.05 -36.18
CA HIS A 580 -11.87 0.54 -37.49
C HIS A 580 -10.83 1.25 -38.32
#